data_a426129cd16cd5b154489f35005b1349
#
_entry.id   a426129cd16cd5b154489f35005b1349
#
_cell.length_a   1.000
_cell.length_b   1.000
_cell.length_c   1.000
_cell.angle_alpha   90.00
_cell.angle_beta   90.00
_cell.angle_gamma   90.00
#
_symmetry.space_group_name_H-M   'P 1'
#
loop_
_entity.id
_entity.type
_entity.pdbx_description
1 polymer ?
#
loop_
_entity_poly.entity_id
_entity_poly.type
_entity_poly.pdbx_seq_one_letter_code
_entity_poly.pdbx_strand_id
1 'polypeptide(L)'
;VGTVKGGSRLGTRFGPYELRSVLGVGGMGEVYRAYDTARERMVAIKLLRPDLVADPSFQDRFRRESRLAARLQAPHIIPVHDFGEIDGVLYIDMRLVEGPSLKEVLHTQGALAPRRAVSIIAQVATALDAAHANHLVHRDIKPENILLTQDDFAYLVDFGIAHGGGEPAVTSTGLVVGSSAYLAPERFSGDRGAPAADIYSLACVLYEALTGLEPYAAGDVRQVWAAHMFSAPPRPSIMRRGVGRAFDDVIARGMAKDPGHRYATAGELARAAAQAIDGAAPVVAAPAPATPPPTQQYSAVYATPHPSVVTPLPARPRRPSSGRWVLALATIGLFAIAGALASALVFGGDDGTAPRSPLAVPAQSPEASAAAPTTSTTPAVAGVSGTDSQGFVGHSARCDSSSTPAALIRTAQSLAIICRTSSDDFYYRGERLRDGANLELRDARRSGAGFVAVNPADGARYEVMPGLLTISSNGRVDSSERALEYGWAQ
;
A
#
# COMPACT_ATOMS: atom_id res chain seq x y z
N VAL A 1 -21.71 -29.33 -18.29
CA VAL A 1 -21.50 -27.97 -17.81
C VAL A 1 -20.31 -28.03 -16.85
N GLY A 2 -19.11 -27.74 -17.36
CA GLY A 2 -17.86 -27.92 -16.61
C GLY A 2 -17.53 -26.65 -15.83
N THR A 3 -17.36 -26.78 -14.53
CA THR A 3 -16.79 -25.80 -13.63
C THR A 3 -15.33 -25.52 -14.00
N VAL A 4 -15.04 -24.39 -14.61
CA VAL A 4 -13.67 -23.95 -14.93
C VAL A 4 -13.03 -23.40 -13.67
N LYS A 5 -12.16 -24.18 -13.02
CA LYS A 5 -11.22 -23.72 -12.00
C LYS A 5 -10.13 -22.86 -12.69
N GLY A 6 -10.07 -21.55 -12.35
CA GLY A 6 -8.86 -20.73 -12.39
C GLY A 6 -8.00 -20.74 -13.68
N GLY A 7 -8.58 -20.73 -14.87
CA GLY A 7 -7.86 -20.54 -16.14
C GLY A 7 -8.33 -19.26 -16.83
N SER A 8 -7.40 -18.51 -17.45
CA SER A 8 -7.73 -17.34 -18.28
C SER A 8 -8.82 -17.68 -19.29
N ARG A 9 -9.87 -16.86 -19.39
CA ARG A 9 -10.96 -17.00 -20.37
C ARG A 9 -10.58 -16.51 -21.78
N LEU A 10 -9.29 -16.34 -22.04
CA LEU A 10 -8.79 -15.89 -23.35
C LEU A 10 -9.26 -16.80 -24.48
N GLY A 11 -9.69 -16.19 -25.59
CA GLY A 11 -10.18 -16.91 -26.78
C GLY A 11 -11.56 -17.53 -26.62
N THR A 12 -12.24 -17.36 -25.47
CA THR A 12 -13.60 -17.82 -25.25
C THR A 12 -14.63 -16.74 -25.54
N ARG A 13 -15.89 -17.16 -25.64
CA ARG A 13 -17.03 -16.26 -25.79
C ARG A 13 -17.73 -16.08 -24.45
N PHE A 14 -18.06 -14.82 -24.11
CA PHE A 14 -18.86 -14.45 -22.96
C PHE A 14 -20.11 -13.69 -23.44
N GLY A 15 -21.22 -14.35 -23.53
CA GLY A 15 -22.42 -13.79 -24.20
C GLY A 15 -22.11 -13.31 -25.62
N PRO A 16 -22.35 -12.02 -25.93
CA PRO A 16 -22.02 -11.43 -27.24
C PRO A 16 -20.52 -11.04 -27.35
N TYR A 17 -19.72 -11.16 -26.31
CA TYR A 17 -18.36 -10.68 -26.29
C TYR A 17 -17.36 -11.79 -26.59
N GLU A 18 -16.44 -11.57 -27.53
CA GLU A 18 -15.29 -12.43 -27.78
C GLU A 18 -14.06 -11.88 -27.03
N LEU A 19 -13.58 -12.60 -26.03
CA LEU A 19 -12.47 -12.16 -25.19
C LEU A 19 -11.12 -12.33 -25.91
N ARG A 20 -10.48 -11.21 -26.28
CA ARG A 20 -9.29 -11.19 -27.15
C ARG A 20 -7.96 -11.15 -26.37
N SER A 21 -7.83 -10.29 -25.38
CA SER A 21 -6.64 -10.17 -24.52
C SER A 21 -7.01 -9.69 -23.13
N VAL A 22 -6.19 -10.01 -22.14
CA VAL A 22 -6.31 -9.45 -20.78
C VAL A 22 -5.69 -8.06 -20.78
N LEU A 23 -6.43 -7.07 -20.27
CA LEU A 23 -5.94 -5.71 -20.01
C LEU A 23 -5.47 -5.55 -18.57
N GLY A 24 -6.08 -6.28 -17.62
CA GLY A 24 -5.69 -6.23 -16.21
C GLY A 24 -6.36 -7.31 -15.36
N VAL A 25 -5.71 -7.70 -14.29
CA VAL A 25 -6.23 -8.62 -13.27
C VAL A 25 -6.10 -7.94 -11.91
N GLY A 26 -7.19 -7.89 -11.15
CA GLY A 26 -7.22 -7.25 -9.84
C GLY A 26 -8.05 -7.99 -8.81
N GLY A 27 -8.08 -7.50 -7.58
CA GLY A 27 -8.83 -8.11 -6.48
C GLY A 27 -10.33 -8.27 -6.73
N MET A 28 -10.92 -7.47 -7.64
CA MET A 28 -12.35 -7.48 -7.94
C MET A 28 -12.72 -8.27 -9.19
N GLY A 29 -11.74 -8.66 -10.01
CA GLY A 29 -11.99 -9.38 -11.26
C GLY A 29 -10.94 -9.14 -12.32
N GLU A 30 -11.31 -9.44 -13.55
CA GLU A 30 -10.45 -9.38 -14.72
C GLU A 30 -11.04 -8.42 -15.74
N VAL A 31 -10.20 -7.62 -16.38
CA VAL A 31 -10.58 -6.72 -17.48
C VAL A 31 -10.01 -7.26 -18.77
N TYR A 32 -10.87 -7.44 -19.77
CA TYR A 32 -10.50 -7.95 -21.08
C TYR A 32 -10.73 -6.91 -22.17
N ARG A 33 -9.84 -6.88 -23.16
CA ARG A 33 -10.13 -6.35 -24.47
C ARG A 33 -11.02 -7.37 -25.17
N ALA A 34 -12.20 -6.98 -25.59
CA ALA A 34 -13.20 -7.87 -26.20
C ALA A 34 -13.80 -7.26 -27.47
N TYR A 35 -14.30 -8.13 -28.35
CA TYR A 35 -15.11 -7.72 -29.50
C TYR A 35 -16.57 -7.99 -29.19
N ASP A 36 -17.37 -6.92 -29.15
CA ASP A 36 -18.83 -6.98 -29.05
C ASP A 36 -19.40 -7.34 -30.44
N THR A 37 -19.85 -8.60 -30.62
CA THR A 37 -20.36 -9.10 -31.89
C THR A 37 -21.74 -8.57 -32.21
N ALA A 38 -22.50 -8.08 -31.24
CA ALA A 38 -23.83 -7.52 -31.44
C ALA A 38 -23.77 -6.06 -31.94
N ARG A 39 -22.71 -5.30 -31.53
CA ARG A 39 -22.54 -3.90 -31.90
C ARG A 39 -21.33 -3.66 -32.80
N GLU A 40 -20.62 -4.74 -33.19
CA GLU A 40 -19.48 -4.75 -34.11
C GLU A 40 -18.38 -3.77 -33.73
N ARG A 41 -17.98 -3.77 -32.45
CA ARG A 41 -16.96 -2.84 -31.94
C ARG A 41 -16.04 -3.50 -30.90
N MET A 42 -14.85 -2.91 -30.74
CA MET A 42 -13.95 -3.26 -29.63
C MET A 42 -14.36 -2.53 -28.35
N VAL A 43 -14.34 -3.25 -27.24
CA VAL A 43 -14.70 -2.76 -25.90
C VAL A 43 -13.71 -3.25 -24.85
N ALA A 44 -13.71 -2.62 -23.69
CA ALA A 44 -13.15 -3.16 -22.47
C ALA A 44 -14.29 -3.77 -21.64
N ILE A 45 -14.17 -5.05 -21.29
CA ILE A 45 -15.17 -5.72 -20.47
C ILE A 45 -14.53 -6.15 -19.15
N LYS A 46 -15.10 -5.70 -18.03
CA LYS A 46 -14.71 -6.11 -16.68
C LYS A 46 -15.63 -7.22 -16.21
N LEU A 47 -15.06 -8.38 -15.88
CA LEU A 47 -15.77 -9.53 -15.32
C LEU A 47 -15.45 -9.61 -13.82
N LEU A 48 -16.51 -9.58 -13.00
CA LEU A 48 -16.35 -9.63 -11.55
C LEU A 48 -16.16 -11.06 -11.07
N ARG A 49 -15.44 -11.19 -9.93
CA ARG A 49 -15.19 -12.50 -9.31
C ARG A 49 -16.49 -13.11 -8.78
N PRO A 50 -16.67 -14.45 -8.91
CA PRO A 50 -17.87 -15.14 -8.46
C PRO A 50 -18.12 -15.05 -6.93
N ASP A 51 -17.04 -14.96 -6.13
CA ASP A 51 -17.15 -14.82 -4.69
C ASP A 51 -17.79 -13.48 -4.24
N LEU A 52 -17.59 -12.41 -4.99
CA LEU A 52 -18.25 -11.12 -4.76
C LEU A 52 -19.74 -11.18 -5.14
N VAL A 53 -20.09 -11.97 -6.13
CA VAL A 53 -21.48 -12.12 -6.62
C VAL A 53 -22.33 -12.91 -5.62
N ALA A 54 -21.75 -13.71 -4.75
CA ALA A 54 -22.47 -14.48 -3.75
C ALA A 54 -23.19 -13.61 -2.67
N ASP A 55 -22.78 -12.33 -2.50
CA ASP A 55 -23.44 -11.39 -1.58
C ASP A 55 -24.56 -10.61 -2.29
N PRO A 56 -25.85 -10.83 -1.93
CA PRO A 56 -26.96 -10.09 -2.53
C PRO A 56 -26.84 -8.57 -2.34
N SER A 57 -26.29 -8.11 -1.22
CA SER A 57 -26.10 -6.68 -0.94
C SER A 57 -25.07 -6.06 -1.88
N PHE A 58 -24.08 -6.84 -2.29
CA PHE A 58 -23.11 -6.45 -3.32
C PHE A 58 -23.77 -6.31 -4.69
N GLN A 59 -24.61 -7.27 -5.08
CA GLN A 59 -25.31 -7.22 -6.38
C GLN A 59 -26.21 -5.99 -6.49
N ASP A 60 -26.96 -5.64 -5.43
CA ASP A 60 -27.85 -4.48 -5.44
C ASP A 60 -27.06 -3.17 -5.53
N ARG A 61 -25.93 -3.07 -4.82
CA ARG A 61 -25.02 -1.92 -4.93
C ARG A 61 -24.42 -1.83 -6.33
N PHE A 62 -23.91 -2.93 -6.85
CA PHE A 62 -23.37 -3.02 -8.20
C PHE A 62 -24.37 -2.50 -9.25
N ARG A 63 -25.61 -3.02 -9.24
CA ARG A 63 -26.65 -2.59 -10.18
C ARG A 63 -27.00 -1.12 -10.03
N ARG A 64 -27.04 -0.60 -8.82
CA ARG A 64 -27.34 0.81 -8.55
C ARG A 64 -26.20 1.72 -9.02
N GLU A 65 -24.97 1.44 -8.64
CA GLU A 65 -23.81 2.28 -8.95
C GLU A 65 -23.45 2.19 -10.45
N SER A 66 -23.54 1.01 -11.07
CA SER A 66 -23.39 0.86 -12.53
C SER A 66 -24.44 1.65 -13.31
N ARG A 67 -25.68 1.69 -12.81
CA ARG A 67 -26.76 2.48 -13.42
C ARG A 67 -26.51 3.98 -13.33
N LEU A 68 -25.92 4.45 -12.21
CA LEU A 68 -25.50 5.83 -12.06
C LEU A 68 -24.32 6.16 -12.97
N ALA A 69 -23.29 5.32 -13.00
CA ALA A 69 -22.12 5.50 -13.86
C ALA A 69 -22.49 5.54 -15.35
N ALA A 70 -23.39 4.65 -15.81
CA ALA A 70 -23.86 4.62 -17.19
C ALA A 70 -24.65 5.88 -17.62
N ARG A 71 -25.21 6.63 -16.67
CA ARG A 71 -25.92 7.89 -16.95
C ARG A 71 -25.00 9.12 -16.96
N LEU A 72 -23.78 8.99 -16.43
CA LEU A 72 -22.85 10.10 -16.40
C LEU A 72 -22.31 10.40 -17.80
N GLN A 73 -22.58 11.61 -18.27
CA GLN A 73 -22.05 12.12 -19.53
C GLN A 73 -21.07 13.26 -19.25
N ALA A 74 -19.87 12.91 -18.82
CA ALA A 74 -18.80 13.86 -18.61
C ALA A 74 -17.57 13.46 -19.43
N PRO A 75 -16.82 14.42 -20.02
CA PRO A 75 -15.75 14.12 -20.98
C PRO A 75 -14.67 13.17 -20.44
N HIS A 76 -14.36 13.30 -19.16
CA HIS A 76 -13.24 12.59 -18.49
C HIS A 76 -13.73 11.39 -17.65
N ILE A 77 -14.98 10.99 -17.76
CA ILE A 77 -15.51 9.73 -17.22
C ILE A 77 -15.54 8.71 -18.34
N ILE A 78 -15.05 7.49 -18.05
CA ILE A 78 -15.12 6.41 -19.02
C ILE A 78 -16.59 6.10 -19.37
N PRO A 79 -16.99 6.11 -20.63
CA PRO A 79 -18.35 5.73 -21.02
C PRO A 79 -18.63 4.25 -20.73
N VAL A 80 -19.63 3.98 -19.90
CA VAL A 80 -20.18 2.64 -19.68
C VAL A 80 -21.26 2.39 -20.73
N HIS A 81 -21.11 1.32 -21.51
CA HIS A 81 -22.02 0.99 -22.59
C HIS A 81 -23.14 0.06 -22.16
N ASP A 82 -22.79 -0.92 -21.30
CA ASP A 82 -23.70 -1.93 -20.78
C ASP A 82 -23.17 -2.52 -19.47
N PHE A 83 -24.05 -3.07 -18.68
CA PHE A 83 -23.69 -3.80 -17.45
C PHE A 83 -24.80 -4.80 -17.13
N GLY A 84 -24.47 -5.88 -16.49
CA GLY A 84 -25.46 -6.90 -16.14
C GLY A 84 -24.81 -8.16 -15.62
N GLU A 85 -25.52 -9.26 -15.90
CA GLU A 85 -25.11 -10.61 -15.49
C GLU A 85 -25.30 -11.57 -16.68
N ILE A 86 -24.29 -12.35 -16.97
CA ILE A 86 -24.31 -13.42 -17.97
C ILE A 86 -23.75 -14.68 -17.29
N ASP A 87 -24.50 -15.78 -17.34
CA ASP A 87 -24.12 -17.08 -16.75
C ASP A 87 -23.63 -16.99 -15.30
N GLY A 88 -24.30 -16.15 -14.48
CA GLY A 88 -23.94 -15.95 -13.07
C GLY A 88 -22.68 -15.09 -12.84
N VAL A 89 -22.17 -14.41 -13.86
CA VAL A 89 -21.02 -13.51 -13.78
C VAL A 89 -21.47 -12.08 -14.05
N LEU A 90 -21.24 -11.18 -13.10
CA LEU A 90 -21.48 -9.75 -13.27
C LEU A 90 -20.42 -9.15 -14.19
N TYR A 91 -20.84 -8.24 -15.08
CA TYR A 91 -19.95 -7.57 -16.03
C TYR A 91 -20.26 -6.09 -16.19
N ILE A 92 -19.25 -5.36 -16.64
CA ILE A 92 -19.35 -3.98 -17.11
C ILE A 92 -18.68 -3.89 -18.48
N ASP A 93 -19.43 -3.49 -19.51
CA ASP A 93 -18.93 -3.12 -20.82
C ASP A 93 -18.68 -1.61 -20.88
N MET A 94 -17.48 -1.21 -21.23
CA MET A 94 -17.07 0.19 -21.29
C MET A 94 -16.20 0.47 -22.51
N ARG A 95 -16.01 1.76 -22.80
CA ARG A 95 -15.11 2.19 -23.88
C ARG A 95 -13.72 1.58 -23.70
N LEU A 96 -13.17 1.03 -24.76
CA LEU A 96 -11.76 0.68 -24.81
C LEU A 96 -10.94 1.96 -25.00
N VAL A 97 -10.04 2.26 -24.07
CA VAL A 97 -9.06 3.32 -24.18
C VAL A 97 -7.72 2.69 -24.56
N GLU A 98 -7.16 3.13 -25.68
CA GLU A 98 -5.83 2.69 -26.13
C GLU A 98 -4.79 3.68 -25.61
N GLY A 99 -4.16 3.35 -24.48
CA GLY A 99 -3.16 4.16 -23.84
C GLY A 99 -2.81 3.63 -22.44
N PRO A 100 -1.69 4.09 -21.87
CA PRO A 100 -1.24 3.65 -20.55
C PRO A 100 -2.08 4.25 -19.43
N SER A 101 -2.06 3.59 -18.28
CA SER A 101 -2.47 4.21 -17.02
C SER A 101 -1.46 5.27 -16.58
N LEU A 102 -1.89 6.24 -15.76
CA LEU A 102 -0.99 7.21 -15.14
C LEU A 102 0.09 6.51 -14.30
N LYS A 103 -0.21 5.33 -13.70
CA LYS A 103 0.78 4.52 -12.97
C LYS A 103 1.90 4.03 -13.88
N GLU A 104 1.56 3.52 -15.06
CA GLU A 104 2.55 3.08 -16.05
C GLU A 104 3.38 4.25 -16.58
N VAL A 105 2.76 5.42 -16.78
CA VAL A 105 3.48 6.65 -17.16
C VAL A 105 4.45 7.07 -16.07
N LEU A 106 4.03 7.08 -14.81
CA LEU A 106 4.90 7.42 -13.68
C LEU A 106 6.01 6.38 -13.48
N HIS A 107 5.72 5.11 -13.69
CA HIS A 107 6.73 4.05 -13.62
C HIS A 107 7.82 4.18 -14.69
N THR A 108 7.43 4.53 -15.92
CA THR A 108 8.36 4.59 -17.06
C THR A 108 9.08 5.93 -17.20
N GLN A 109 8.41 7.03 -16.88
CA GLN A 109 8.93 8.38 -17.07
C GLN A 109 9.36 9.08 -15.77
N GLY A 110 8.99 8.50 -14.61
CA GLY A 110 9.15 9.13 -13.31
C GLY A 110 8.22 10.32 -13.12
N ALA A 111 8.65 11.29 -12.33
CA ALA A 111 7.88 12.49 -12.02
C ALA A 111 7.61 13.35 -13.26
N LEU A 112 6.36 13.80 -13.40
CA LEU A 112 5.92 14.63 -14.54
C LEU A 112 6.35 16.09 -14.38
N ALA A 113 6.42 16.82 -15.50
CA ALA A 113 6.51 18.27 -15.45
C ALA A 113 5.27 18.86 -14.74
N PRO A 114 5.41 19.86 -13.85
CA PRO A 114 4.29 20.37 -13.07
C PRO A 114 3.07 20.77 -13.90
N ARG A 115 3.27 21.40 -15.06
CA ARG A 115 2.18 21.78 -15.98
C ARG A 115 1.42 20.55 -16.50
N ARG A 116 2.11 19.48 -16.85
CA ARG A 116 1.50 18.23 -17.33
C ARG A 116 0.73 17.53 -16.19
N ALA A 117 1.33 17.43 -15.01
CA ALA A 117 0.68 16.86 -13.83
C ALA A 117 -0.64 17.60 -13.52
N VAL A 118 -0.60 18.94 -13.45
CA VAL A 118 -1.78 19.76 -13.16
C VAL A 118 -2.84 19.64 -14.26
N SER A 119 -2.44 19.57 -15.54
CA SER A 119 -3.38 19.37 -16.65
C SER A 119 -4.16 18.07 -16.51
N ILE A 120 -3.48 16.94 -16.18
CA ILE A 120 -4.12 15.65 -15.95
C ILE A 120 -5.06 15.72 -14.73
N ILE A 121 -4.59 16.28 -13.62
CA ILE A 121 -5.38 16.43 -12.39
C ILE A 121 -6.62 17.29 -12.61
N ALA A 122 -6.54 18.33 -13.43
CA ALA A 122 -7.70 19.18 -13.74
C ALA A 122 -8.79 18.42 -14.51
N GLN A 123 -8.40 17.53 -15.41
CA GLN A 123 -9.31 16.65 -16.14
C GLN A 123 -10.00 15.65 -15.20
N VAL A 124 -9.23 14.99 -14.34
CA VAL A 124 -9.77 14.07 -13.32
C VAL A 124 -10.68 14.79 -12.34
N ALA A 125 -10.32 16.01 -11.93
CA ALA A 125 -11.15 16.84 -11.06
C ALA A 125 -12.51 17.18 -11.69
N THR A 126 -12.54 17.46 -13.00
CA THR A 126 -13.80 17.67 -13.75
C THR A 126 -14.67 16.41 -13.73
N ALA A 127 -14.07 15.24 -13.90
CA ALA A 127 -14.79 13.96 -13.80
C ALA A 127 -15.38 13.74 -12.40
N LEU A 128 -14.59 14.01 -11.35
CA LEU A 128 -15.03 13.87 -9.97
C LEU A 128 -16.16 14.83 -9.61
N ASP A 129 -16.04 16.09 -9.96
CA ASP A 129 -17.10 17.07 -9.67
C ASP A 129 -18.41 16.70 -10.38
N ALA A 130 -18.35 16.19 -11.63
CA ALA A 130 -19.51 15.69 -12.33
C ALA A 130 -20.15 14.46 -11.66
N ALA A 131 -19.33 13.53 -11.15
CA ALA A 131 -19.79 12.36 -10.41
C ALA A 131 -20.43 12.75 -9.07
N HIS A 132 -19.76 13.63 -8.30
CA HIS A 132 -20.23 14.10 -7.01
C HIS A 132 -21.56 14.87 -7.11
N ALA A 133 -21.74 15.68 -8.15
CA ALA A 133 -23.01 16.36 -8.43
C ALA A 133 -24.16 15.37 -8.69
N ASN A 134 -23.87 14.14 -9.10
CA ASN A 134 -24.82 13.05 -9.29
C ASN A 134 -24.81 12.04 -8.12
N HIS A 135 -24.32 12.43 -6.96
CA HIS A 135 -24.24 11.61 -5.74
C HIS A 135 -23.46 10.30 -5.91
N LEU A 136 -22.53 10.25 -6.85
CA LEU A 136 -21.61 9.14 -7.05
C LEU A 136 -20.22 9.51 -6.54
N VAL A 137 -19.73 8.79 -5.54
CA VAL A 137 -18.36 8.92 -4.99
C VAL A 137 -17.51 7.82 -5.59
N HIS A 138 -16.28 8.13 -6.02
CA HIS A 138 -15.41 7.17 -6.70
C HIS A 138 -14.79 6.15 -5.74
N ARG A 139 -14.27 6.57 -4.59
CA ARG A 139 -13.73 5.76 -3.50
C ARG A 139 -12.42 5.01 -3.77
N ASP A 140 -11.90 5.04 -4.99
CA ASP A 140 -10.65 4.34 -5.39
C ASP A 140 -9.84 5.19 -6.39
N ILE A 141 -9.63 6.47 -6.05
CA ILE A 141 -8.80 7.36 -6.87
C ILE A 141 -7.33 7.00 -6.66
N LYS A 142 -6.70 6.58 -7.76
CA LYS A 142 -5.28 6.20 -7.81
C LYS A 142 -4.78 6.25 -9.27
N PRO A 143 -3.46 6.28 -9.50
CA PRO A 143 -2.92 6.39 -10.86
C PRO A 143 -3.31 5.25 -11.81
N GLU A 144 -3.57 4.04 -11.28
CA GLU A 144 -4.02 2.88 -12.06
C GLU A 144 -5.40 3.10 -12.69
N ASN A 145 -6.25 3.93 -12.04
CA ASN A 145 -7.61 4.21 -12.48
C ASN A 145 -7.72 5.49 -13.34
N ILE A 146 -6.59 6.04 -13.81
CA ILE A 146 -6.53 7.19 -14.72
C ILE A 146 -5.84 6.73 -15.99
N LEU A 147 -6.62 6.55 -17.06
CA LEU A 147 -6.10 6.15 -18.38
C LEU A 147 -5.82 7.40 -19.22
N LEU A 148 -4.69 7.41 -19.91
CA LEU A 148 -4.25 8.54 -20.72
C LEU A 148 -4.22 8.14 -22.20
N THR A 149 -4.77 9.01 -23.07
CA THR A 149 -4.53 8.92 -24.51
C THR A 149 -3.17 9.50 -24.87
N GLN A 150 -2.77 9.38 -26.14
CA GLN A 150 -1.52 9.94 -26.63
C GLN A 150 -1.41 11.48 -26.44
N ASP A 151 -2.55 12.18 -26.43
CA ASP A 151 -2.63 13.63 -26.23
C ASP A 151 -2.85 14.03 -24.76
N ASP A 152 -2.55 13.15 -23.81
CA ASP A 152 -2.80 13.34 -22.39
C ASP A 152 -4.28 13.63 -22.04
N PHE A 153 -5.24 13.20 -22.87
CA PHE A 153 -6.64 13.22 -22.47
C PHE A 153 -6.88 12.11 -21.46
N ALA A 154 -7.31 12.49 -20.24
CA ALA A 154 -7.48 11.58 -19.14
C ALA A 154 -8.92 11.02 -19.07
N TYR A 155 -9.03 9.71 -18.90
CA TYR A 155 -10.26 9.03 -18.53
C TYR A 155 -10.16 8.46 -17.13
N LEU A 156 -11.10 8.82 -16.26
CA LEU A 156 -11.28 8.18 -14.95
C LEU A 156 -12.13 6.92 -15.13
N VAL A 157 -11.58 5.79 -14.68
CA VAL A 157 -12.21 4.46 -14.78
C VAL A 157 -12.47 3.87 -13.40
N ASP A 158 -13.24 2.78 -13.35
CA ASP A 158 -13.46 1.98 -12.14
C ASP A 158 -14.06 2.77 -10.97
N PHE A 159 -15.12 3.56 -11.26
CA PHE A 159 -15.96 4.10 -10.17
C PHE A 159 -16.30 3.00 -9.19
N GLY A 160 -16.16 3.25 -7.90
CA GLY A 160 -16.18 2.30 -6.79
C GLY A 160 -17.36 1.35 -6.66
N ILE A 161 -17.90 0.93 -7.82
CA ILE A 161 -19.05 0.04 -8.03
C ILE A 161 -18.91 -1.27 -7.25
N ALA A 162 -17.67 -1.63 -6.91
CA ALA A 162 -17.35 -2.88 -6.23
C ALA A 162 -16.86 -2.71 -4.76
N HIS A 163 -16.75 -1.46 -4.27
CA HIS A 163 -16.35 -1.23 -2.88
C HIS A 163 -17.59 -1.31 -1.97
N GLY A 164 -17.76 -2.45 -1.30
CA GLY A 164 -18.82 -2.68 -0.32
C GLY A 164 -18.81 -1.61 0.75
N GLY A 165 -19.98 -1.01 1.01
CA GLY A 165 -20.13 -0.04 2.07
C GLY A 165 -19.86 -0.67 3.44
N GLY A 166 -18.88 -0.16 4.16
CA GLY A 166 -18.72 -0.43 5.59
C GLY A 166 -17.79 -1.57 5.98
N GLU A 167 -17.20 -2.30 5.02
CA GLU A 167 -16.07 -3.14 5.43
C GLU A 167 -14.82 -2.27 5.50
N PRO A 168 -14.09 -2.30 6.64
CA PRO A 168 -12.77 -1.70 6.71
C PRO A 168 -11.92 -2.33 5.60
N ALA A 169 -11.00 -1.55 5.03
CA ALA A 169 -10.02 -2.03 4.04
C ALA A 169 -9.15 -3.20 4.58
N VAL A 170 -9.40 -3.60 5.80
CA VAL A 170 -8.80 -4.74 6.53
C VAL A 170 -9.83 -5.85 6.60
N THR A 171 -9.64 -6.91 5.85
CA THR A 171 -10.34 -8.16 6.11
C THR A 171 -9.94 -8.67 7.49
N SER A 172 -10.78 -9.50 8.14
CA SER A 172 -10.49 -10.17 9.41
C SER A 172 -9.17 -10.96 9.40
N THR A 173 -8.58 -11.19 8.23
CA THR A 173 -7.27 -11.82 8.01
C THR A 173 -6.12 -10.82 7.90
N GLY A 174 -6.35 -9.50 8.07
CA GLY A 174 -5.31 -8.49 7.93
C GLY A 174 -4.89 -8.22 6.47
N LEU A 175 -5.56 -8.81 5.47
CA LEU A 175 -5.32 -8.52 4.06
C LEU A 175 -6.03 -7.22 3.68
N VAL A 176 -5.25 -6.27 3.18
CA VAL A 176 -5.74 -5.03 2.59
C VAL A 176 -6.16 -5.32 1.16
N VAL A 177 -7.45 -5.24 0.88
CA VAL A 177 -7.96 -5.27 -0.48
C VAL A 177 -7.89 -3.84 -1.04
N GLY A 178 -6.89 -3.56 -1.87
CA GLY A 178 -6.70 -2.27 -2.54
C GLY A 178 -5.39 -1.56 -2.19
N SER A 179 -5.04 -0.56 -2.99
CA SER A 179 -3.86 0.28 -2.76
C SER A 179 -4.12 1.25 -1.61
N SER A 180 -3.50 1.01 -0.45
CA SER A 180 -3.63 1.87 0.73
C SER A 180 -2.90 3.22 0.61
N ALA A 181 -2.05 3.38 -0.43
CA ALA A 181 -1.20 4.56 -0.61
C ALA A 181 -1.94 5.87 -0.90
N TYR A 182 -3.23 5.81 -1.26
CA TYR A 182 -4.06 6.98 -1.59
C TYR A 182 -5.31 7.07 -0.72
N LEU A 183 -5.46 6.18 0.29
CA LEU A 183 -6.68 6.08 1.06
C LEU A 183 -6.80 7.22 2.08
N ALA A 184 -7.96 7.88 2.10
CA ALA A 184 -8.23 8.95 3.06
C ALA A 184 -8.34 8.42 4.50
N PRO A 185 -7.90 9.21 5.53
CA PRO A 185 -7.88 8.79 6.93
C PRO A 185 -9.20 8.24 7.44
N GLU A 186 -10.32 8.90 7.14
CA GLU A 186 -11.66 8.50 7.57
C GLU A 186 -12.10 7.14 7.05
N ARG A 187 -11.52 6.69 5.93
CA ARG A 187 -11.80 5.39 5.34
C ARG A 187 -11.26 4.23 6.18
N PHE A 188 -10.21 4.46 6.96
CA PHE A 188 -9.68 3.47 7.90
C PHE A 188 -10.59 3.29 9.12
N SER A 189 -11.43 4.28 9.43
CA SER A 189 -12.40 4.24 10.53
C SER A 189 -13.76 3.63 10.11
N GLY A 190 -13.86 3.07 8.90
CA GLY A 190 -15.10 2.43 8.41
C GLY A 190 -16.11 3.41 7.80
N ASP A 191 -15.75 4.67 7.59
CA ASP A 191 -16.59 5.60 6.86
C ASP A 191 -16.70 5.17 5.39
N ARG A 192 -17.91 5.23 4.83
CA ARG A 192 -18.17 4.87 3.42
C ARG A 192 -17.48 5.79 2.42
N GLY A 193 -16.89 6.89 2.87
CA GLY A 193 -16.26 7.92 2.07
C GLY A 193 -17.27 8.88 1.45
N ALA A 194 -17.07 10.15 1.75
CA ALA A 194 -17.74 11.29 1.13
C ALA A 194 -16.91 11.82 -0.05
N PRO A 195 -17.40 12.77 -0.85
CA PRO A 195 -16.59 13.47 -1.88
C PRO A 195 -15.22 13.95 -1.39
N ALA A 196 -15.12 14.36 -0.14
CA ALA A 196 -13.86 14.78 0.49
C ALA A 196 -12.78 13.68 0.53
N ALA A 197 -13.16 12.39 0.54
CA ALA A 197 -12.21 11.28 0.47
C ALA A 197 -11.57 11.17 -0.93
N ASP A 198 -12.34 11.38 -2.01
CA ASP A 198 -11.81 11.42 -3.37
C ASP A 198 -10.86 12.61 -3.56
N ILE A 199 -11.15 13.75 -2.95
CA ILE A 199 -10.30 14.95 -2.99
C ILE A 199 -8.95 14.69 -2.31
N TYR A 200 -8.95 13.98 -1.17
CA TYR A 200 -7.73 13.54 -0.51
C TYR A 200 -6.89 12.64 -1.42
N SER A 201 -7.54 11.62 -1.99
CA SER A 201 -6.87 10.68 -2.89
C SER A 201 -6.32 11.37 -4.15
N LEU A 202 -7.07 12.35 -4.71
CA LEU A 202 -6.61 13.16 -5.84
C LEU A 202 -5.38 14.01 -5.49
N ALA A 203 -5.30 14.54 -4.27
CA ALA A 203 -4.11 15.25 -3.78
C ALA A 203 -2.90 14.30 -3.63
N CYS A 204 -3.13 13.05 -3.20
CA CYS A 204 -2.07 12.02 -3.20
C CYS A 204 -1.56 11.73 -4.62
N VAL A 205 -2.46 11.60 -5.60
CA VAL A 205 -2.10 11.40 -7.02
C VAL A 205 -1.32 12.62 -7.57
N LEU A 206 -1.75 13.85 -7.24
CA LEU A 206 -1.00 15.06 -7.62
C LEU A 206 0.41 15.04 -7.03
N TYR A 207 0.56 14.68 -5.75
CA TYR A 207 1.86 14.57 -5.11
C TYR A 207 2.76 13.57 -5.86
N GLU A 208 2.27 12.36 -6.14
CA GLU A 208 3.03 11.35 -6.87
C GLU A 208 3.35 11.80 -8.29
N ALA A 209 2.41 12.42 -9.00
CA ALA A 209 2.65 12.96 -10.33
C ALA A 209 3.78 14.03 -10.34
N LEU A 210 3.86 14.84 -9.29
CA LEU A 210 4.90 15.88 -9.15
C LEU A 210 6.25 15.33 -8.72
N THR A 211 6.28 14.28 -7.89
CA THR A 211 7.52 13.78 -7.24
C THR A 211 8.02 12.45 -7.81
N GLY A 212 7.16 11.66 -8.45
CA GLY A 212 7.42 10.28 -8.85
C GLY A 212 7.35 9.28 -7.69
N LEU A 213 6.93 9.71 -6.50
CA LEU A 213 6.89 8.91 -5.28
C LEU A 213 5.51 8.98 -4.63
N GLU A 214 5.04 7.89 -4.08
CA GLU A 214 3.84 7.87 -3.24
C GLU A 214 4.03 8.77 -2.01
N PRO A 215 2.95 9.42 -1.48
CA PRO A 215 3.06 10.37 -0.37
C PRO A 215 3.73 9.80 0.88
N TYR A 216 3.47 8.54 1.17
CA TYR A 216 4.01 7.85 2.33
C TYR A 216 4.56 6.49 1.90
N ALA A 217 5.77 6.50 1.31
CA ALA A 217 6.48 5.28 0.98
C ALA A 217 7.01 4.63 2.27
N ALA A 218 6.44 3.51 2.66
CA ALA A 218 6.91 2.70 3.77
C ALA A 218 6.89 1.22 3.37
N GLY A 219 7.84 0.44 3.90
CA GLY A 219 7.94 -1.00 3.61
C GLY A 219 6.81 -1.85 4.20
N ASP A 220 6.02 -1.29 5.13
CA ASP A 220 4.89 -1.98 5.79
C ASP A 220 3.60 -1.18 5.58
N VAL A 221 2.55 -1.87 5.12
CA VAL A 221 1.20 -1.33 4.93
C VAL A 221 0.65 -0.63 6.19
N ARG A 222 0.95 -1.16 7.38
CA ARG A 222 0.52 -0.56 8.66
C ARG A 222 1.18 0.80 8.89
N GLN A 223 2.45 0.97 8.47
CA GLN A 223 3.15 2.24 8.54
C GLN A 223 2.56 3.26 7.57
N VAL A 224 2.19 2.82 6.35
CA VAL A 224 1.46 3.66 5.40
C VAL A 224 0.13 4.13 6.00
N TRP A 225 -0.63 3.25 6.64
CA TRP A 225 -1.88 3.61 7.31
C TRP A 225 -1.66 4.61 8.45
N ALA A 226 -0.70 4.32 9.33
CA ALA A 226 -0.36 5.24 10.41
C ALA A 226 0.06 6.61 9.87
N ALA A 227 0.79 6.65 8.75
CA ALA A 227 1.18 7.90 8.11
C ALA A 227 -0.02 8.65 7.54
N HIS A 228 -0.96 7.98 6.86
CA HIS A 228 -2.21 8.60 6.41
C HIS A 228 -3.04 9.15 7.56
N MET A 229 -3.08 8.45 8.70
CA MET A 229 -3.84 8.88 9.88
C MET A 229 -3.17 10.04 10.64
N PHE A 230 -1.85 9.99 10.82
CA PHE A 230 -1.18 10.80 11.85
C PHE A 230 -0.02 11.65 11.34
N SER A 231 0.62 11.31 10.21
CA SER A 231 1.76 12.09 9.73
C SER A 231 1.31 13.32 8.96
N ALA A 232 2.07 14.41 9.10
CA ALA A 232 1.83 15.62 8.30
C ALA A 232 1.93 15.32 6.80
N PRO A 233 1.13 16.00 5.95
CA PRO A 233 1.27 15.88 4.50
C PRO A 233 2.70 16.19 4.04
N PRO A 234 3.26 15.39 3.12
CA PRO A 234 4.62 15.61 2.64
C PRO A 234 4.68 16.83 1.73
N ARG A 235 5.90 17.43 1.63
CA ARG A 235 6.13 18.66 0.83
C ARG A 235 6.79 18.32 -0.49
N PRO A 236 6.10 18.44 -1.63
CA PRO A 236 6.67 18.11 -2.93
C PRO A 236 7.89 18.97 -3.28
N SER A 237 7.96 20.25 -2.84
CA SER A 237 9.10 21.13 -3.11
C SER A 237 10.41 20.67 -2.45
N ILE A 238 10.32 19.90 -1.36
CA ILE A 238 11.48 19.30 -0.67
C ILE A 238 11.92 18.04 -1.41
N MET A 239 10.96 17.26 -1.90
CA MET A 239 11.23 15.96 -2.53
C MET A 239 11.80 16.10 -3.94
N ARG A 240 11.43 17.15 -4.69
CA ARG A 240 11.90 17.34 -6.06
C ARG A 240 12.25 18.79 -6.34
N ARG A 241 13.49 19.01 -6.80
CA ARG A 241 13.92 20.33 -7.35
C ARG A 241 13.07 20.70 -8.56
N GLY A 242 12.65 21.96 -8.63
CA GLY A 242 11.82 22.47 -9.73
C GLY A 242 10.32 22.42 -9.46
N VAL A 243 9.88 21.83 -8.37
CA VAL A 243 8.51 21.96 -7.86
C VAL A 243 8.46 23.19 -6.94
N GLY A 244 7.58 24.15 -7.25
CA GLY A 244 7.43 25.39 -6.49
C GLY A 244 6.85 25.14 -5.09
N ARG A 245 7.23 25.97 -4.10
CA ARG A 245 6.72 25.87 -2.72
C ARG A 245 5.21 26.04 -2.60
N ALA A 246 4.57 26.73 -3.54
CA ALA A 246 3.12 26.90 -3.55
C ALA A 246 2.38 25.54 -3.66
N PHE A 247 3.01 24.50 -4.22
CA PHE A 247 2.44 23.15 -4.21
C PHE A 247 2.41 22.51 -2.82
N ASP A 248 3.30 22.93 -1.90
CA ASP A 248 3.29 22.40 -0.53
C ASP A 248 1.99 22.74 0.17
N ASP A 249 1.46 23.96 -0.01
CA ASP A 249 0.18 24.38 0.56
C ASP A 249 -1.02 23.66 -0.10
N VAL A 250 -0.95 23.44 -1.42
CA VAL A 250 -1.98 22.68 -2.15
C VAL A 250 -2.09 21.26 -1.61
N ILE A 251 -0.96 20.57 -1.48
CA ILE A 251 -0.91 19.21 -0.94
C ILE A 251 -1.30 19.18 0.53
N ALA A 252 -0.80 20.12 1.34
CA ALA A 252 -1.14 20.20 2.76
C ALA A 252 -2.65 20.34 3.00
N ARG A 253 -3.32 21.18 2.22
CA ARG A 253 -4.78 21.36 2.30
C ARG A 253 -5.52 20.16 1.71
N GLY A 254 -5.16 19.66 0.53
CA GLY A 254 -5.82 18.52 -0.09
C GLY A 254 -5.71 17.23 0.73
N MET A 255 -4.57 17.02 1.42
CA MET A 255 -4.31 15.89 2.30
C MET A 255 -4.55 16.21 3.79
N ALA A 256 -5.35 17.24 4.12
CA ALA A 256 -5.73 17.51 5.50
C ALA A 256 -6.44 16.29 6.12
N LYS A 257 -6.12 15.99 7.40
CA LYS A 257 -6.67 14.81 8.08
C LYS A 257 -8.16 14.94 8.34
N ASP A 258 -8.59 16.13 8.76
CA ASP A 258 -10.00 16.49 8.87
C ASP A 258 -10.57 16.79 7.47
N PRO A 259 -11.60 16.04 6.99
CA PRO A 259 -12.25 16.30 5.71
C PRO A 259 -12.77 17.73 5.54
N GLY A 260 -13.20 18.37 6.62
CA GLY A 260 -13.71 19.75 6.61
C GLY A 260 -12.65 20.81 6.31
N HIS A 261 -11.37 20.48 6.46
CA HIS A 261 -10.27 21.39 6.15
C HIS A 261 -9.74 21.24 4.71
N ARG A 262 -10.27 20.29 3.94
CA ARG A 262 -9.89 20.08 2.53
C ARG A 262 -10.54 21.11 1.61
N TYR A 263 -10.32 20.98 0.33
CA TYR A 263 -11.06 21.70 -0.69
C TYR A 263 -12.52 21.23 -0.71
N ALA A 264 -13.46 22.12 -1.02
CA ALA A 264 -14.87 21.77 -1.08
C ALA A 264 -15.21 20.94 -2.34
N THR A 265 -14.47 21.14 -3.44
CA THR A 265 -14.61 20.39 -4.69
C THR A 265 -13.25 19.97 -5.25
N ALA A 266 -13.23 18.96 -6.10
CA ALA A 266 -11.99 18.54 -6.79
C ALA A 266 -11.49 19.66 -7.73
N GLY A 267 -12.39 20.40 -8.38
CA GLY A 267 -12.06 21.55 -9.19
C GLY A 267 -11.40 22.69 -8.42
N GLU A 268 -11.72 22.88 -7.12
CA GLU A 268 -11.01 23.86 -6.29
C GLU A 268 -9.55 23.45 -6.07
N LEU A 269 -9.28 22.16 -5.80
CA LEU A 269 -7.93 21.63 -5.70
C LEU A 269 -7.17 21.84 -7.00
N ALA A 270 -7.78 21.51 -8.14
CA ALA A 270 -7.16 21.68 -9.47
C ALA A 270 -6.84 23.14 -9.78
N ARG A 271 -7.73 24.08 -9.45
CA ARG A 271 -7.50 25.53 -9.59
C ARG A 271 -6.35 26.02 -8.71
N ALA A 272 -6.29 25.57 -7.46
CA ALA A 272 -5.17 25.88 -6.57
C ALA A 272 -3.84 25.34 -7.11
N ALA A 273 -3.84 24.12 -7.65
CA ALA A 273 -2.65 23.54 -8.29
C ALA A 273 -2.23 24.32 -9.56
N ALA A 274 -3.17 24.81 -10.36
CA ALA A 274 -2.88 25.66 -11.51
C ALA A 274 -2.24 26.99 -11.08
N GLN A 275 -2.77 27.64 -10.05
CA GLN A 275 -2.19 28.86 -9.49
C GLN A 275 -0.78 28.63 -8.92
N ALA A 276 -0.51 27.45 -8.36
CA ALA A 276 0.82 27.10 -7.86
C ALA A 276 1.90 26.98 -8.95
N ILE A 277 1.52 26.76 -10.22
CA ILE A 277 2.44 26.79 -11.34
C ILE A 277 2.96 28.22 -11.57
N ASP A 278 2.07 29.21 -11.55
CA ASP A 278 2.38 30.60 -11.86
C ASP A 278 3.09 31.31 -10.70
N GLY A 279 2.87 30.85 -9.47
CA GLY A 279 3.57 31.30 -8.26
C GLY A 279 5.01 30.76 -8.12
N ALA A 280 5.43 29.81 -8.94
CA ALA A 280 6.82 29.44 -9.07
C ALA A 280 7.53 30.58 -9.83
N ALA A 281 8.19 31.50 -9.08
CA ALA A 281 9.06 32.51 -9.68
C ALA A 281 9.99 31.82 -10.69
N PRO A 282 10.17 32.39 -11.89
CA PRO A 282 11.09 31.82 -12.84
C PRO A 282 12.42 31.65 -12.12
N VAL A 283 13.02 30.45 -12.20
CA VAL A 283 14.42 30.27 -11.84
C VAL A 283 15.17 31.19 -12.76
N VAL A 284 15.49 32.41 -12.28
CA VAL A 284 16.43 33.30 -12.95
C VAL A 284 17.69 32.46 -13.00
N ALA A 285 18.04 32.03 -14.20
CA ALA A 285 19.34 31.41 -14.45
C ALA A 285 20.37 32.31 -13.76
N ALA A 286 21.12 31.74 -12.82
CA ALA A 286 22.17 32.49 -12.16
C ALA A 286 22.99 33.14 -13.26
N PRO A 287 23.25 34.48 -13.22
CA PRO A 287 24.05 35.12 -14.23
C PRO A 287 25.38 34.34 -14.27
N ALA A 288 25.81 34.03 -15.50
CA ALA A 288 27.11 33.42 -15.72
C ALA A 288 28.14 34.23 -14.92
N PRO A 289 29.12 33.58 -14.27
CA PRO A 289 30.10 34.28 -13.48
C PRO A 289 30.73 35.38 -14.36
N ALA A 290 30.53 36.61 -13.94
CA ALA A 290 31.12 37.77 -14.65
C ALA A 290 32.62 37.54 -14.66
N THR A 291 33.22 37.58 -15.86
CA THR A 291 34.68 37.64 -16.04
C THR A 291 35.21 38.75 -15.14
N PRO A 292 36.20 38.49 -14.27
CA PRO A 292 36.74 39.52 -13.42
C PRO A 292 37.35 40.63 -14.30
N PRO A 293 37.13 41.93 -13.97
CA PRO A 293 37.76 43.01 -14.70
C PRO A 293 39.28 42.91 -14.56
N PRO A 294 40.04 43.34 -15.55
CA PRO A 294 41.49 43.27 -15.53
C PRO A 294 42.05 44.06 -14.33
N THR A 295 42.90 43.40 -13.58
CA THR A 295 43.57 43.94 -12.39
C THR A 295 44.44 45.13 -12.78
N GLN A 296 44.02 46.33 -12.41
CA GLN A 296 44.92 47.49 -12.47
C GLN A 296 45.87 47.38 -11.25
N GLN A 297 47.17 47.31 -11.56
CA GLN A 297 48.21 47.39 -10.57
C GLN A 297 48.26 48.80 -9.97
N TYR A 298 47.81 48.97 -8.72
CA TYR A 298 48.07 50.17 -7.98
C TYR A 298 49.38 49.99 -7.19
N SER A 299 50.33 50.88 -7.45
CA SER A 299 51.56 50.99 -6.70
C SER A 299 51.26 51.32 -5.20
N ALA A 300 51.73 50.50 -4.32
CA ALA A 300 51.57 50.72 -2.87
C ALA A 300 52.38 51.94 -2.40
N VAL A 301 51.67 52.95 -1.90
CA VAL A 301 52.23 54.00 -1.07
C VAL A 301 52.09 53.55 0.42
N TYR A 302 53.21 53.37 1.07
CA TYR A 302 53.25 53.00 2.49
C TYR A 302 52.70 54.15 3.36
N ALA A 303 51.58 53.93 4.04
CA ALA A 303 51.10 54.74 5.15
C ALA A 303 51.15 53.97 6.43
N THR A 304 51.81 54.53 7.42
CA THR A 304 52.03 53.99 8.79
C THR A 304 50.72 53.83 9.57
N PRO A 305 50.54 52.76 10.34
CA PRO A 305 49.31 52.54 11.08
C PRO A 305 49.25 53.35 12.36
N HIS A 306 48.16 54.08 12.58
CA HIS A 306 47.78 54.59 13.90
C HIS A 306 46.92 53.55 14.62
N PRO A 307 47.09 53.38 15.94
CA PRO A 307 46.30 52.42 16.70
C PRO A 307 44.90 52.94 16.95
N SER A 308 43.88 52.21 16.41
CA SER A 308 42.48 52.47 16.70
C SER A 308 42.10 51.76 18.02
N VAL A 309 41.64 52.54 18.98
CA VAL A 309 41.03 52.08 20.23
C VAL A 309 39.71 51.41 19.94
N VAL A 310 39.61 50.11 20.25
CA VAL A 310 38.37 49.33 20.15
C VAL A 310 37.59 49.47 21.44
N THR A 311 36.44 50.16 21.39
CA THR A 311 35.53 50.24 22.52
C THR A 311 34.59 48.99 22.47
N PRO A 312 34.44 48.19 23.55
CA PRO A 312 33.55 47.05 23.52
C PRO A 312 32.09 47.47 23.65
N LEU A 313 31.23 46.94 22.78
CA LEU A 313 29.78 47.04 22.91
C LEU A 313 29.25 46.20 24.09
N PRO A 314 28.23 46.70 24.82
CA PRO A 314 27.67 45.98 25.94
C PRO A 314 26.84 44.77 25.49
N ALA A 315 27.09 43.62 26.17
CA ALA A 315 26.37 42.39 25.97
C ALA A 315 24.89 42.49 26.38
N ARG A 316 23.97 42.10 25.52
CA ARG A 316 22.53 41.95 25.84
C ARG A 316 22.31 40.77 26.79
N PRO A 317 21.51 40.91 27.84
CA PRO A 317 21.20 39.79 28.73
C PRO A 317 20.26 38.76 28.05
N ARG A 318 20.69 37.49 28.10
CA ARG A 318 19.83 36.34 27.70
C ARG A 318 18.75 36.13 28.77
N ARG A 319 17.46 36.22 28.36
CA ARG A 319 16.35 35.78 29.19
C ARG A 319 16.33 34.24 29.25
N PRO A 320 16.15 33.62 30.43
CA PRO A 320 16.00 32.17 30.54
C PRO A 320 14.59 31.77 30.06
N SER A 321 14.52 30.78 29.17
CA SER A 321 13.26 30.18 28.68
C SER A 321 12.74 29.17 29.73
N SER A 322 11.70 29.57 30.47
CA SER A 322 11.06 28.75 31.53
C SER A 322 10.09 27.67 30.98
N GLY A 323 10.06 27.42 29.68
CA GLY A 323 9.09 26.48 29.07
C GLY A 323 9.46 24.98 29.16
N ARG A 324 10.72 24.66 29.48
CA ARG A 324 11.17 23.24 29.44
C ARG A 324 10.82 22.44 30.70
N TRP A 325 10.62 23.11 31.85
CA TRP A 325 10.30 22.46 33.12
C TRP A 325 8.82 22.10 33.27
N VAL A 326 7.92 22.84 32.62
CA VAL A 326 6.48 22.56 32.64
C VAL A 326 6.13 21.28 31.88
N LEU A 327 6.82 21.03 30.75
CA LEU A 327 6.64 19.79 29.97
C LEU A 327 7.14 18.52 30.69
N ALA A 328 8.25 18.65 31.45
CA ALA A 328 8.80 17.53 32.22
C ALA A 328 7.91 17.11 33.41
N LEU A 329 7.23 18.04 34.04
CA LEU A 329 6.29 17.74 35.14
C LEU A 329 4.99 17.14 34.64
N ALA A 330 4.50 17.54 33.45
CA ALA A 330 3.30 16.96 32.85
C ALA A 330 3.49 15.50 32.43
N THR A 331 4.66 15.12 31.91
CA THR A 331 4.96 13.74 31.52
C THR A 331 5.10 12.81 32.73
N ILE A 332 5.68 13.25 33.83
CA ILE A 332 5.79 12.45 35.07
C ILE A 332 4.40 12.22 35.69
N GLY A 333 3.50 13.21 35.64
CA GLY A 333 2.13 13.07 36.12
C GLY A 333 1.30 12.04 35.32
N LEU A 334 1.49 11.99 33.99
CA LEU A 334 0.78 11.04 33.14
C LEU A 334 1.22 9.60 33.38
N PHE A 335 2.51 9.35 33.61
CA PHE A 335 3.03 8.02 33.94
C PHE A 335 2.60 7.53 35.32
N ALA A 336 2.44 8.41 36.29
CA ALA A 336 1.94 8.05 37.64
C ALA A 336 0.46 7.64 37.60
N ILE A 337 -0.38 8.30 36.79
CA ILE A 337 -1.80 7.96 36.63
C ILE A 337 -1.94 6.63 35.87
N ALA A 338 -1.15 6.38 34.84
CA ALA A 338 -1.15 5.10 34.11
C ALA A 338 -0.71 3.92 34.99
N GLY A 339 0.29 4.11 35.85
CA GLY A 339 0.74 3.10 36.80
C GLY A 339 -0.33 2.75 37.88
N ALA A 340 -1.07 3.76 38.37
CA ALA A 340 -2.14 3.55 39.35
C ALA A 340 -3.34 2.81 38.74
N LEU A 341 -3.70 3.09 37.48
CA LEU A 341 -4.77 2.37 36.76
C LEU A 341 -4.40 0.91 36.48
N ALA A 342 -3.16 0.64 36.11
CA ALA A 342 -2.66 -0.72 35.87
C ALA A 342 -2.65 -1.56 37.15
N SER A 343 -2.29 -0.99 38.29
CA SER A 343 -2.32 -1.65 39.60
C SER A 343 -3.75 -1.98 40.06
N ALA A 344 -4.71 -1.10 39.81
CA ALA A 344 -6.12 -1.33 40.15
C ALA A 344 -6.75 -2.47 39.31
N LEU A 345 -6.29 -2.69 38.08
CA LEU A 345 -6.77 -3.78 37.21
C LEU A 345 -6.15 -5.14 37.54
N VAL A 346 -4.96 -5.18 38.18
CA VAL A 346 -4.25 -6.43 38.49
C VAL A 346 -4.62 -6.96 39.89
N PHE A 347 -5.03 -6.10 40.84
CA PHE A 347 -5.30 -6.48 42.24
C PHE A 347 -6.76 -6.38 42.69
N GLY A 348 -7.69 -6.07 41.80
CA GLY A 348 -9.11 -5.93 42.08
C GLY A 348 -9.97 -7.07 41.59
N GLY A 349 -9.69 -8.32 41.96
CA GLY A 349 -10.52 -9.43 41.59
C GLY A 349 -10.25 -10.64 42.48
N ASP A 350 -10.88 -10.68 43.64
CA ASP A 350 -11.05 -11.93 44.39
C ASP A 350 -12.42 -11.95 45.05
N ASP A 351 -13.00 -13.11 45.03
CA ASP A 351 -14.10 -13.73 45.79
C ASP A 351 -15.27 -14.19 44.90
N GLY A 352 -15.36 -15.52 44.70
CA GLY A 352 -16.02 -16.47 45.51
C GLY A 352 -16.94 -17.40 44.70
N THR A 353 -16.64 -18.64 44.80
CA THR A 353 -17.53 -19.81 44.96
C THR A 353 -17.47 -20.88 43.87
N ALA A 354 -16.91 -22.00 44.30
CA ALA A 354 -16.90 -23.33 43.66
C ALA A 354 -18.25 -24.06 43.81
N PRO A 355 -18.34 -25.35 43.53
CA PRO A 355 -18.30 -26.08 42.24
C PRO A 355 -19.55 -26.97 42.04
N ARG A 356 -19.85 -27.42 40.84
CA ARG A 356 -20.68 -28.62 40.62
C ARG A 356 -20.24 -29.37 39.36
N SER A 357 -19.67 -30.55 39.57
CA SER A 357 -19.56 -31.65 38.59
C SER A 357 -20.80 -32.59 38.72
N PRO A 358 -20.92 -33.67 37.98
CA PRO A 358 -21.08 -33.84 36.54
C PRO A 358 -22.34 -34.69 36.24
N LEU A 359 -22.76 -34.76 35.01
CA LEU A 359 -23.64 -35.87 34.57
C LEU A 359 -23.19 -36.43 33.23
N ALA A 360 -23.16 -37.72 33.20
CA ALA A 360 -22.60 -38.64 32.23
C ALA A 360 -23.49 -38.88 31.01
N VAL A 361 -22.85 -39.08 29.89
CA VAL A 361 -22.98 -40.03 28.75
C VAL A 361 -24.30 -40.83 28.59
N PRO A 362 -24.80 -41.08 27.34
CA PRO A 362 -24.28 -42.27 26.67
C PRO A 362 -23.93 -42.14 25.19
N ALA A 363 -22.99 -42.99 24.82
CA ALA A 363 -22.51 -43.32 23.50
C ALA A 363 -23.55 -44.02 22.62
N GLN A 364 -23.46 -43.76 21.31
CA GLN A 364 -23.76 -44.74 20.26
C GLN A 364 -22.88 -44.48 19.03
N SER A 365 -22.02 -45.40 18.68
CA SER A 365 -21.54 -45.76 17.36
C SER A 365 -22.35 -46.97 16.88
N PRO A 366 -22.31 -47.46 15.64
CA PRO A 366 -21.40 -47.13 14.52
C PRO A 366 -22.12 -47.10 13.16
N GLU A 367 -21.48 -46.69 12.09
CA GLU A 367 -21.27 -47.55 10.93
C GLU A 367 -20.37 -46.91 9.85
N ALA A 368 -19.60 -47.77 9.25
CA ALA A 368 -18.50 -47.53 8.37
C ALA A 368 -18.92 -47.13 6.95
N SER A 369 -18.14 -46.26 6.28
CA SER A 369 -17.84 -46.46 4.86
C SER A 369 -16.60 -45.74 4.41
N ALA A 370 -15.68 -46.54 3.87
CA ALA A 370 -14.67 -46.31 2.85
C ALA A 370 -13.55 -45.26 3.11
N ALA A 371 -12.39 -45.81 3.41
CA ALA A 371 -11.07 -45.20 3.43
C ALA A 371 -10.61 -44.72 2.07
N ALA A 372 -10.15 -43.46 2.02
CA ALA A 372 -9.10 -43.05 1.11
C ALA A 372 -7.75 -43.11 1.85
N PRO A 373 -6.62 -43.44 1.19
CA PRO A 373 -5.37 -43.71 1.91
C PRO A 373 -4.77 -42.38 2.41
N THR A 374 -4.83 -42.18 3.72
CA THR A 374 -4.00 -41.24 4.43
C THR A 374 -2.60 -41.85 4.50
N THR A 375 -1.71 -41.39 3.64
CA THR A 375 -0.26 -41.50 3.83
C THR A 375 0.09 -40.74 5.11
N SER A 376 0.24 -41.47 6.21
CA SER A 376 0.83 -40.96 7.45
C SER A 376 2.31 -40.66 7.19
N THR A 377 2.64 -39.47 6.75
CA THR A 377 3.99 -39.00 6.69
C THR A 377 4.40 -38.54 8.08
N THR A 378 5.26 -39.31 8.73
CA THR A 378 5.92 -38.88 9.97
C THR A 378 6.67 -37.59 9.68
N PRO A 379 6.45 -36.49 10.43
CA PRO A 379 7.17 -35.24 10.16
C PRO A 379 8.67 -35.46 10.35
N ALA A 380 9.49 -34.97 9.42
CA ALA A 380 10.95 -35.14 9.45
C ALA A 380 11.58 -34.36 10.61
N VAL A 381 10.91 -33.32 11.11
CA VAL A 381 11.31 -32.53 12.27
C VAL A 381 10.10 -32.39 13.20
N ALA A 382 10.26 -32.84 14.44
CA ALA A 382 9.20 -32.75 15.43
C ALA A 382 8.83 -31.29 15.74
N GLY A 383 7.52 -31.02 15.87
CA GLY A 383 7.00 -29.75 16.35
C GLY A 383 6.52 -28.77 15.25
N VAL A 384 6.52 -29.15 13.96
CA VAL A 384 5.99 -28.33 12.88
C VAL A 384 4.99 -29.12 12.04
N SER A 385 3.75 -28.65 11.97
CA SER A 385 2.65 -29.31 11.26
C SER A 385 2.75 -29.13 9.73
N GLY A 386 2.16 -30.06 8.95
CA GLY A 386 2.12 -29.98 7.49
C GLY A 386 3.48 -30.11 6.82
N THR A 387 4.43 -30.84 7.43
CA THR A 387 5.77 -31.10 6.91
C THR A 387 5.99 -32.58 6.63
N ASP A 388 6.91 -32.87 5.69
CA ASP A 388 7.43 -34.19 5.41
C ASP A 388 8.98 -34.22 5.54
N SER A 389 9.62 -35.26 5.01
CA SER A 389 11.09 -35.42 5.06
C SER A 389 11.88 -34.32 4.32
N GLN A 390 11.24 -33.48 3.57
CA GLN A 390 11.87 -32.38 2.81
C GLN A 390 11.44 -30.98 3.24
N GLY A 391 10.42 -30.85 4.12
CA GLY A 391 9.93 -29.55 4.60
C GLY A 391 8.43 -29.36 4.43
N PHE A 392 7.97 -28.13 4.18
CA PHE A 392 6.54 -27.80 4.11
C PHE A 392 5.88 -28.37 2.85
N VAL A 393 4.85 -29.21 3.02
CA VAL A 393 4.15 -29.87 1.91
C VAL A 393 3.34 -28.83 1.11
N GLY A 394 3.54 -28.82 -0.23
CA GLY A 394 2.83 -27.89 -1.12
C GLY A 394 3.40 -26.49 -1.17
N HIS A 395 4.55 -26.23 -0.54
CA HIS A 395 5.21 -24.93 -0.47
C HIS A 395 6.62 -24.96 -1.07
N SER A 396 7.17 -23.77 -1.39
CA SER A 396 8.54 -23.65 -1.89
C SER A 396 9.62 -23.71 -0.78
N ALA A 397 9.22 -23.56 0.49
CA ALA A 397 10.07 -23.71 1.66
C ALA A 397 10.34 -25.21 1.93
N ARG A 398 11.11 -25.86 1.03
CA ARG A 398 11.46 -27.27 1.03
C ARG A 398 12.92 -27.47 0.67
N CYS A 399 13.54 -28.50 1.23
CA CYS A 399 14.89 -28.90 0.88
C CYS A 399 14.93 -29.69 -0.44
N ASP A 400 16.05 -29.66 -1.11
CA ASP A 400 16.32 -30.51 -2.28
C ASP A 400 16.34 -32.00 -1.86
N SER A 401 16.14 -32.89 -2.84
CA SER A 401 16.10 -34.34 -2.60
C SER A 401 17.38 -34.94 -1.97
N SER A 402 18.52 -34.24 -2.11
CA SER A 402 19.82 -34.61 -1.54
C SER A 402 20.13 -33.93 -0.21
N SER A 403 19.19 -33.13 0.34
CA SER A 403 19.38 -32.34 1.56
C SER A 403 18.30 -32.68 2.59
N THR A 404 18.61 -32.46 3.86
CA THR A 404 17.69 -32.72 4.97
C THR A 404 17.35 -31.43 5.73
N PRO A 405 16.12 -31.28 6.24
CA PRO A 405 15.77 -30.17 7.11
C PRO A 405 16.64 -30.13 8.36
N ALA A 406 17.24 -28.99 8.67
CA ALA A 406 17.98 -28.73 9.90
C ALA A 406 17.16 -27.89 10.89
N ALA A 407 16.38 -26.93 10.42
CA ALA A 407 15.44 -26.17 11.22
C ALA A 407 14.28 -25.70 10.34
N LEU A 408 13.08 -25.65 10.91
CA LEU A 408 11.87 -25.11 10.28
C LEU A 408 11.22 -24.10 11.20
N ILE A 409 10.68 -23.04 10.63
CA ILE A 409 9.88 -22.07 11.35
C ILE A 409 8.65 -21.72 10.51
N ARG A 410 7.48 -21.76 11.18
CA ARG A 410 6.23 -21.23 10.65
C ARG A 410 5.88 -19.98 11.44
N THR A 411 5.66 -18.90 10.77
CA THR A 411 5.12 -17.68 11.33
C THR A 411 3.72 -17.40 10.77
N ALA A 412 3.09 -16.31 11.19
CA ALA A 412 1.83 -15.88 10.59
C ALA A 412 1.98 -15.35 9.15
N GLN A 413 3.22 -15.02 8.73
CA GLN A 413 3.47 -14.35 7.46
C GLN A 413 4.39 -15.15 6.53
N SER A 414 5.23 -16.05 7.09
CA SER A 414 6.28 -16.71 6.34
C SER A 414 6.47 -18.15 6.78
N LEU A 415 6.94 -18.97 5.83
CA LEU A 415 7.53 -20.29 6.09
C LEU A 415 9.02 -20.15 5.79
N ALA A 416 9.87 -20.65 6.68
CA ALA A 416 11.28 -20.73 6.40
C ALA A 416 11.87 -22.07 6.85
N ILE A 417 12.83 -22.54 6.09
CA ILE A 417 13.53 -23.79 6.34
C ILE A 417 15.03 -23.59 6.13
N ILE A 418 15.79 -24.16 7.02
CA ILE A 418 17.24 -24.35 6.86
C ILE A 418 17.47 -25.79 6.44
N CYS A 419 18.12 -25.98 5.34
CA CYS A 419 18.45 -27.26 4.77
C CYS A 419 19.95 -27.56 4.94
N ARG A 420 20.28 -28.78 5.34
CA ARG A 420 21.65 -29.28 5.48
C ARG A 420 21.99 -30.15 4.29
N THR A 421 23.08 -29.84 3.60
CA THR A 421 23.65 -30.65 2.52
C THR A 421 24.47 -31.82 3.07
N SER A 422 24.87 -32.76 2.22
CA SER A 422 25.72 -33.90 2.61
C SER A 422 27.13 -33.50 3.07
N SER A 423 27.59 -32.28 2.76
CA SER A 423 28.86 -31.69 3.20
C SER A 423 28.80 -30.88 4.48
N ASP A 424 27.65 -30.92 5.18
CA ASP A 424 27.39 -30.14 6.42
C ASP A 424 27.29 -28.61 6.22
N ASP A 425 27.15 -28.17 4.97
CA ASP A 425 26.81 -26.81 4.64
C ASP A 425 25.31 -26.60 4.73
N PHE A 426 24.91 -25.36 4.99
CA PHE A 426 23.50 -25.02 5.15
C PHE A 426 23.08 -23.97 4.12
N TYR A 427 21.81 -24.08 3.68
CA TYR A 427 21.15 -23.06 2.89
C TYR A 427 19.76 -22.76 3.44
N TYR A 428 19.29 -21.55 3.18
CA TYR A 428 17.98 -21.06 3.60
C TYR A 428 17.03 -21.09 2.43
N ARG A 429 15.79 -21.52 2.66
CA ARG A 429 14.66 -21.26 1.78
C ARG A 429 13.51 -20.66 2.58
N GLY A 430 12.98 -19.56 2.08
CA GLY A 430 11.82 -18.88 2.67
C GLY A 430 10.72 -18.69 1.65
N GLU A 431 9.49 -18.73 2.13
CA GLU A 431 8.30 -18.41 1.35
C GLU A 431 7.42 -17.47 2.16
N ARG A 432 7.01 -16.39 1.54
CA ARG A 432 6.06 -15.46 2.14
C ARG A 432 4.64 -15.90 1.80
N LEU A 433 3.85 -16.19 2.83
CA LEU A 433 2.52 -16.81 2.68
C LEU A 433 1.50 -15.97 1.91
N ARG A 434 1.63 -14.64 1.93
CA ARG A 434 0.64 -13.73 1.32
C ARG A 434 0.62 -13.75 -0.21
N ASP A 435 1.76 -14.01 -0.84
CA ASP A 435 1.94 -13.89 -2.29
C ASP A 435 2.78 -15.01 -2.91
N GLY A 436 3.23 -15.99 -2.09
CA GLY A 436 4.07 -17.10 -2.54
C GLY A 436 5.48 -16.69 -2.95
N ALA A 437 5.88 -15.41 -2.71
CA ALA A 437 7.23 -14.97 -3.01
C ALA A 437 8.25 -15.80 -2.22
N ASN A 438 9.21 -16.40 -2.93
CA ASN A 438 10.20 -17.29 -2.34
C ASN A 438 11.62 -16.79 -2.56
N LEU A 439 12.53 -17.22 -1.70
CA LEU A 439 13.93 -16.86 -1.73
C LEU A 439 14.78 -18.05 -1.30
N GLU A 440 15.86 -18.31 -2.04
CA GLU A 440 16.91 -19.26 -1.69
C GLU A 440 18.23 -18.54 -1.46
N LEU A 441 18.90 -18.84 -0.33
CA LEU A 441 20.22 -18.29 0.01
C LEU A 441 21.16 -19.45 0.35
N ARG A 442 22.23 -19.60 -0.43
CA ARG A 442 23.10 -20.79 -0.41
C ARG A 442 24.13 -20.83 0.73
N ASP A 443 24.30 -19.76 1.46
CA ASP A 443 25.29 -19.64 2.55
C ASP A 443 24.58 -19.29 3.87
N ALA A 444 23.94 -20.28 4.47
CA ALA A 444 23.41 -20.16 5.81
C ALA A 444 24.40 -20.68 6.85
N ARG A 445 24.53 -20.00 7.98
CA ARG A 445 25.49 -20.35 9.04
C ARG A 445 24.80 -20.47 10.37
N ARG A 446 25.30 -21.35 11.23
CA ARG A 446 24.85 -21.42 12.63
C ARG A 446 25.21 -20.12 13.36
N SER A 447 24.25 -19.60 14.12
CA SER A 447 24.41 -18.39 14.93
C SER A 447 23.65 -18.54 16.23
N GLY A 448 24.36 -18.73 17.34
CA GLY A 448 23.75 -19.00 18.64
C GLY A 448 22.82 -20.22 18.62
N ALA A 449 21.58 -20.05 19.00
CA ALA A 449 20.55 -21.10 19.00
C ALA A 449 19.82 -21.28 17.68
N GLY A 450 20.27 -20.65 16.58
CA GLY A 450 19.60 -20.68 15.28
C GLY A 450 20.54 -20.59 14.11
N PHE A 451 20.05 -19.97 13.03
CA PHE A 451 20.78 -19.81 11.76
C PHE A 451 20.63 -18.41 11.20
N VAL A 452 21.64 -18.01 10.44
CA VAL A 452 21.67 -16.73 9.72
C VAL A 452 22.06 -16.99 8.27
N ALA A 453 21.30 -16.39 7.35
CA ALA A 453 21.63 -16.32 5.92
C ALA A 453 21.66 -14.85 5.48
N VAL A 454 22.58 -14.51 4.57
CA VAL A 454 22.72 -13.16 4.02
C VAL A 454 22.49 -13.21 2.52
N ASN A 455 21.60 -12.36 2.03
CA ASN A 455 21.36 -12.22 0.60
C ASN A 455 22.51 -11.43 -0.04
N PRO A 456 23.28 -12.02 -0.97
CA PRO A 456 24.41 -11.33 -1.58
C PRO A 456 24.00 -10.19 -2.53
N ALA A 457 22.73 -10.12 -2.95
CA ALA A 457 22.26 -9.13 -3.90
C ALA A 457 21.98 -7.76 -3.24
N ASP A 458 21.50 -7.75 -2.01
CA ASP A 458 21.06 -6.55 -1.30
C ASP A 458 21.59 -6.42 0.14
N GLY A 459 22.35 -7.45 0.61
CA GLY A 459 22.88 -7.49 1.97
C GLY A 459 21.85 -7.79 3.06
N ALA A 460 20.62 -8.12 2.69
CA ALA A 460 19.57 -8.45 3.66
C ALA A 460 19.94 -9.73 4.43
N ARG A 461 19.72 -9.68 5.75
CA ARG A 461 20.07 -10.73 6.70
C ARG A 461 18.82 -11.41 7.23
N TYR A 462 18.74 -12.71 7.13
CA TYR A 462 17.64 -13.57 7.56
C TYR A 462 18.10 -14.41 8.76
N GLU A 463 17.50 -14.18 9.91
CA GLU A 463 17.83 -14.88 11.16
C GLU A 463 16.66 -15.79 11.55
N VAL A 464 16.91 -17.10 11.58
CA VAL A 464 15.94 -18.13 12.00
C VAL A 464 16.32 -18.58 13.39
N MET A 465 15.61 -18.12 14.41
CA MET A 465 15.84 -18.43 15.81
C MET A 465 14.65 -19.20 16.41
N PRO A 466 14.85 -19.96 17.50
CA PRO A 466 13.72 -20.54 18.22
C PRO A 466 12.75 -19.44 18.65
N GLY A 467 11.54 -19.44 18.05
CA GLY A 467 10.49 -18.48 18.39
C GLY A 467 10.50 -17.19 17.57
N LEU A 468 11.47 -16.90 16.70
CA LEU A 468 11.54 -15.64 15.95
C LEU A 468 12.22 -15.80 14.60
N LEU A 469 11.58 -15.28 13.54
CA LEU A 469 12.21 -15.00 12.24
C LEU A 469 12.45 -13.49 12.14
N THR A 470 13.71 -13.07 11.96
CA THR A 470 14.06 -11.66 11.80
C THR A 470 14.68 -11.45 10.42
N ILE A 471 14.22 -10.43 9.72
CA ILE A 471 14.79 -9.97 8.45
C ILE A 471 15.29 -8.54 8.68
N SER A 472 16.55 -8.28 8.34
CA SER A 472 17.16 -6.95 8.51
C SER A 472 17.99 -6.59 7.29
N SER A 473 18.02 -5.29 6.92
CA SER A 473 18.88 -4.74 5.88
C SER A 473 19.57 -3.48 6.37
N ASN A 474 20.81 -3.27 5.97
CA ASN A 474 21.60 -2.09 6.34
C ASN A 474 21.64 -1.80 7.87
N GLY A 475 21.63 -2.85 8.70
CA GLY A 475 21.63 -2.73 10.16
C GLY A 475 20.28 -2.37 10.79
N ARG A 476 19.20 -2.29 9.99
CA ARG A 476 17.83 -2.03 10.45
C ARG A 476 17.00 -3.30 10.34
N VAL A 477 16.13 -3.56 11.32
CA VAL A 477 15.17 -4.66 11.27
C VAL A 477 14.01 -4.27 10.36
N ASP A 478 13.81 -5.03 9.28
CA ASP A 478 12.74 -4.83 8.30
C ASP A 478 11.49 -5.65 8.66
N SER A 479 11.69 -6.86 9.20
CA SER A 479 10.62 -7.73 9.71
C SER A 479 11.08 -8.50 10.94
N SER A 480 10.14 -8.71 11.88
CA SER A 480 10.35 -9.53 13.07
C SER A 480 9.07 -10.32 13.34
N GLU A 481 9.11 -11.62 13.08
CA GLU A 481 7.95 -12.48 13.02
C GLU A 481 8.03 -13.57 14.10
N ARG A 482 7.07 -13.60 15.03
CA ARG A 482 7.00 -14.65 16.05
C ARG A 482 6.68 -15.99 15.39
N ALA A 483 7.39 -17.04 15.81
CA ALA A 483 7.08 -18.40 15.42
C ALA A 483 5.72 -18.82 16.01
N LEU A 484 4.88 -19.38 15.15
CA LEU A 484 3.73 -20.19 15.55
C LEU A 484 4.16 -21.63 15.83
N GLU A 485 5.11 -22.12 15.03
CA GLU A 485 5.70 -23.45 15.16
C GLU A 485 7.20 -23.35 14.83
N TYR A 486 8.00 -24.09 15.58
CA TYR A 486 9.45 -24.19 15.33
C TYR A 486 9.92 -25.64 15.57
N GLY A 487 10.70 -26.15 14.65
CA GLY A 487 11.31 -27.47 14.74
C GLY A 487 12.82 -27.41 14.43
N TRP A 488 13.58 -28.21 15.15
CA TRP A 488 15.02 -28.33 15.02
C TRP A 488 15.39 -29.80 14.89
N ALA A 489 16.15 -30.18 13.86
CA ALA A 489 16.78 -31.49 13.79
C ALA A 489 18.06 -31.48 14.63
N GLN A 490 18.15 -32.41 15.59
CA GLN A 490 19.34 -32.61 16.42
C GLN A 490 20.51 -33.17 15.61
#